data_81f3a751b728a79bfda8ab59a4fc6620
#
_entry.id   81f3a751b728a79bfda8ab59a4fc6620
#
_cell.length_a   1.000
_cell.length_b   1.000
_cell.length_c   1.000
_cell.angle_alpha   90.00
_cell.angle_beta   90.00
_cell.angle_gamma   90.00
#
_symmetry.space_group_name_H-M   'P 1'
#
loop_
_entity.id
_entity.type
_entity.pdbx_description
1 polymer ?
#
loop_
_entity_poly.entity_id
_entity_poly.type
_entity_poly.pdbx_seq_one_letter_code
_entity_poly.pdbx_strand_id
1 'polypeptide(L)'
;MRMRVAQSVLLVVDVQDRLENVVENGTSVVSEVLWLVRVAQRTGVPVIATEHCPEKLGHSVAALRPLVPPSSVVRKSHFSAVSEGGLFRAPEGQRVQWIVAGMESHVCVMQTVLDLLELGREVFVVEEAVASRQARDKALALERMRRHGADIVSREMVAFEWLVHAGTPEFKSVLRGFIR
;
A
#
# COMPACT_ATOMS: atom_id res chain seq x y z
N MET A 1 -0.79 4.43 16.98
CA MET A 1 -0.97 3.05 17.53
C MET A 1 -0.04 2.12 16.77
N ARG A 2 0.47 1.01 17.34
CA ARG A 2 1.36 0.10 16.59
C ARG A 2 0.58 -0.77 15.60
N MET A 3 1.18 -1.02 14.44
CA MET A 3 0.67 -1.99 13.46
C MET A 3 0.80 -3.42 13.98
N ARG A 4 -0.26 -4.23 13.80
CA ARG A 4 -0.32 -5.62 14.28
C ARG A 4 -0.70 -6.55 13.12
N VAL A 5 0.04 -7.62 12.91
CA VAL A 5 -0.21 -8.60 11.83
C VAL A 5 -1.68 -9.01 11.76
N ALA A 6 -2.29 -9.35 12.91
CA ALA A 6 -3.67 -9.81 12.96
C ALA A 6 -4.71 -8.74 12.57
N GLN A 7 -4.36 -7.46 12.61
CA GLN A 7 -5.25 -6.33 12.32
C GLN A 7 -4.92 -5.64 10.99
N SER A 8 -3.74 -5.89 10.44
CA SER A 8 -3.21 -5.19 9.27
C SER A 8 -3.62 -5.84 7.95
N VAL A 9 -3.85 -5.00 6.95
CA VAL A 9 -3.89 -5.34 5.52
C VAL A 9 -2.99 -4.37 4.77
N LEU A 10 -2.19 -4.87 3.83
CA LEU A 10 -1.42 -4.04 2.92
C LEU A 10 -2.26 -3.72 1.69
N LEU A 11 -2.54 -2.46 1.45
CA LEU A 11 -3.24 -1.95 0.27
C LEU A 11 -2.23 -1.34 -0.72
N VAL A 12 -2.14 -1.94 -1.89
CA VAL A 12 -1.31 -1.47 -3.00
C VAL A 12 -2.20 -0.78 -4.02
N VAL A 13 -2.16 0.57 -4.05
CA VAL A 13 -3.04 1.38 -4.88
C VAL A 13 -2.42 1.60 -6.26
N ASP A 14 -3.07 1.09 -7.30
CA ASP A 14 -2.86 1.43 -8.72
C ASP A 14 -1.39 1.40 -9.19
N VAL A 15 -0.61 0.42 -8.75
CA VAL A 15 0.77 0.22 -9.25
C VAL A 15 0.72 -0.47 -10.61
N GLN A 16 0.40 0.34 -11.64
CA GLN A 16 0.08 -0.10 -13.00
C GLN A 16 1.14 0.31 -14.02
N ASP A 17 1.25 -0.47 -15.12
CA ASP A 17 2.29 -0.35 -16.15
C ASP A 17 2.45 1.09 -16.69
N ARG A 18 1.35 1.82 -16.93
CA ARG A 18 1.43 3.19 -17.46
C ARG A 18 1.71 4.24 -16.39
N LEU A 19 1.30 4.02 -15.14
CA LEU A 19 1.57 4.97 -14.05
C LEU A 19 3.02 4.92 -13.59
N GLU A 20 3.67 3.76 -13.56
CA GLU A 20 5.09 3.64 -13.24
C GLU A 20 5.96 4.59 -14.08
N ASN A 21 5.63 4.74 -15.35
CA ASN A 21 6.42 5.53 -16.28
C ASN A 21 6.18 7.05 -16.20
N VAL A 22 5.15 7.50 -15.51
CA VAL A 22 4.79 8.94 -15.45
C VAL A 22 4.98 9.55 -14.07
N VAL A 23 5.08 8.75 -13.03
CA VAL A 23 5.38 9.24 -11.67
C VAL A 23 6.88 9.42 -11.46
N GLU A 24 7.24 10.33 -10.57
CA GLU A 24 8.63 10.56 -10.22
C GLU A 24 9.21 9.32 -9.51
N ASN A 25 10.37 8.86 -9.96
CA ASN A 25 11.07 7.67 -9.44
C ASN A 25 10.21 6.38 -9.43
N GLY A 26 9.32 6.19 -10.42
CA GLY A 26 8.34 5.09 -10.43
C GLY A 26 8.95 3.71 -10.24
N THR A 27 10.06 3.38 -10.92
CA THR A 27 10.75 2.08 -10.74
C THR A 27 11.26 1.88 -9.30
N SER A 28 11.75 2.94 -8.65
CA SER A 28 12.15 2.87 -7.24
C SER A 28 10.94 2.59 -6.34
N VAL A 29 9.85 3.30 -6.56
CA VAL A 29 8.60 3.10 -5.80
C VAL A 29 8.04 1.70 -6.02
N VAL A 30 8.07 1.16 -7.23
CA VAL A 30 7.71 -0.24 -7.49
C VAL A 30 8.58 -1.19 -6.68
N SER A 31 9.89 -0.95 -6.59
CA SER A 31 10.81 -1.76 -5.79
C SER A 31 10.45 -1.73 -4.30
N GLU A 32 10.07 -0.56 -3.77
CA GLU A 32 9.60 -0.40 -2.39
C GLU A 32 8.29 -1.15 -2.12
N VAL A 33 7.33 -1.05 -3.06
CA VAL A 33 6.07 -1.80 -3.00
C VAL A 33 6.30 -3.30 -3.00
N LEU A 34 7.15 -3.81 -3.91
CA LEU A 34 7.50 -5.23 -3.97
C LEU A 34 8.16 -5.73 -2.67
N TRP A 35 9.02 -4.89 -2.08
CA TRP A 35 9.64 -5.18 -0.79
C TRP A 35 8.57 -5.34 0.30
N LEU A 36 7.63 -4.38 0.41
CA LEU A 36 6.52 -4.44 1.38
C LEU A 36 5.64 -5.67 1.18
N VAL A 37 5.27 -5.99 -0.06
CA VAL A 37 4.44 -7.16 -0.39
C VAL A 37 5.13 -8.45 0.05
N ARG A 38 6.43 -8.59 -0.19
CA ARG A 38 7.19 -9.78 0.23
C ARG A 38 7.30 -9.88 1.75
N VAL A 39 7.49 -8.77 2.46
CA VAL A 39 7.48 -8.74 3.92
C VAL A 39 6.09 -9.10 4.46
N ALA A 40 5.02 -8.55 3.90
CA ALA A 40 3.65 -8.89 4.25
C ALA A 40 3.39 -10.40 4.11
N GLN A 41 3.80 -11.00 2.98
CA GLN A 41 3.69 -12.45 2.76
C GLN A 41 4.47 -13.27 3.80
N ARG A 42 5.67 -12.81 4.18
CA ARG A 42 6.49 -13.52 5.18
C ARG A 42 5.93 -13.42 6.59
N THR A 43 5.22 -12.36 6.91
CA THR A 43 4.60 -12.15 8.23
C THR A 43 3.13 -12.60 8.28
N GLY A 44 2.56 -13.03 7.15
CA GLY A 44 1.15 -13.46 7.06
C GLY A 44 0.15 -12.31 7.00
N VAL A 45 0.60 -11.10 6.65
CA VAL A 45 -0.30 -9.96 6.40
C VAL A 45 -0.88 -10.09 4.99
N PRO A 46 -2.21 -10.04 4.82
CA PRO A 46 -2.83 -10.10 3.50
C PRO A 46 -2.56 -8.84 2.69
N VAL A 47 -2.55 -9.01 1.37
CA VAL A 47 -2.32 -7.93 0.40
C VAL A 47 -3.55 -7.79 -0.48
N ILE A 48 -4.03 -6.55 -0.63
CA ILE A 48 -5.05 -6.16 -1.62
C ILE A 48 -4.39 -5.18 -2.58
N ALA A 49 -4.58 -5.37 -3.89
CA ALA A 49 -4.16 -4.41 -4.90
C ALA A 49 -5.37 -3.81 -5.61
N THR A 50 -5.24 -2.56 -6.08
CA THR A 50 -6.26 -1.95 -6.93
C THR A 50 -5.73 -1.69 -8.34
N GLU A 51 -6.63 -1.72 -9.33
CA GLU A 51 -6.38 -1.31 -10.70
C GLU A 51 -7.43 -0.28 -11.13
N HIS A 52 -6.98 0.95 -11.39
CA HIS A 52 -7.83 2.02 -11.90
C HIS A 52 -7.92 1.94 -13.41
N CYS A 53 -9.14 1.79 -13.95
CA CYS A 53 -9.42 1.75 -15.39
C CYS A 53 -8.35 0.94 -16.17
N PRO A 54 -8.19 -0.38 -15.91
CA PRO A 54 -7.06 -1.15 -16.45
C PRO A 54 -7.03 -1.19 -17.98
N GLU A 55 -8.16 -1.00 -18.65
CA GLU A 55 -8.25 -0.85 -20.11
C GLU A 55 -7.52 0.40 -20.64
N LYS A 56 -7.32 1.42 -19.77
CA LYS A 56 -6.63 2.68 -20.09
C LYS A 56 -5.21 2.71 -19.53
N LEU A 57 -5.04 2.30 -18.28
CA LEU A 57 -3.77 2.43 -17.56
C LEU A 57 -2.91 1.16 -17.56
N GLY A 58 -3.40 0.07 -18.16
CA GLY A 58 -2.77 -1.23 -18.09
C GLY A 58 -3.08 -1.93 -16.76
N HIS A 59 -2.60 -3.15 -16.63
CA HIS A 59 -2.72 -3.92 -15.39
C HIS A 59 -1.59 -3.55 -14.40
N SER A 60 -1.68 -4.12 -13.21
CA SER A 60 -0.58 -4.08 -12.25
C SER A 60 0.74 -4.47 -12.91
N VAL A 61 1.84 -3.82 -12.54
CA VAL A 61 3.16 -4.10 -13.13
C VAL A 61 3.52 -5.59 -13.08
N ALA A 62 4.24 -6.06 -14.08
CA ALA A 62 4.53 -7.49 -14.27
C ALA A 62 5.12 -8.16 -13.02
N ALA A 63 5.98 -7.46 -12.28
CA ALA A 63 6.62 -7.98 -11.08
C ALA A 63 5.65 -8.13 -9.87
N LEU A 64 4.55 -7.37 -9.84
CA LEU A 64 3.55 -7.42 -8.77
C LEU A 64 2.51 -8.52 -8.99
N ARG A 65 2.13 -8.78 -10.25
CA ARG A 65 1.04 -9.73 -10.59
C ARG A 65 1.19 -11.12 -9.95
N PRO A 66 2.35 -11.78 -9.93
CA PRO A 66 2.48 -13.11 -9.33
C PRO A 66 2.42 -13.08 -7.79
N LEU A 67 2.53 -11.91 -7.17
CA LEU A 67 2.56 -11.77 -5.72
C LEU A 67 1.18 -11.50 -5.12
N VAL A 68 0.20 -11.06 -5.91
CA VAL A 68 -1.17 -10.77 -5.45
C VAL A 68 -2.14 -11.68 -6.18
N PRO A 69 -2.90 -12.51 -5.46
CA PRO A 69 -3.88 -13.40 -6.09
C PRO A 69 -4.98 -12.58 -6.78
N PRO A 70 -5.53 -13.08 -7.92
CA PRO A 70 -6.57 -12.35 -8.66
C PRO A 70 -7.80 -11.99 -7.83
N SER A 71 -8.16 -12.80 -6.84
CA SER A 71 -9.26 -12.55 -5.88
C SER A 71 -9.02 -11.35 -4.97
N SER A 72 -7.77 -10.90 -4.84
CA SER A 72 -7.38 -9.73 -4.05
C SER A 72 -7.05 -8.51 -4.92
N VAL A 73 -7.36 -8.55 -6.22
CA VAL A 73 -7.25 -7.41 -7.13
C VAL A 73 -8.62 -6.78 -7.32
N VAL A 74 -8.76 -5.52 -6.90
CA VAL A 74 -10.00 -4.74 -7.01
C VAL A 74 -9.89 -3.74 -8.16
N ARG A 75 -10.73 -3.89 -9.18
CA ARG A 75 -10.84 -2.93 -10.29
C ARG A 75 -11.79 -1.80 -9.90
N LYS A 76 -11.46 -0.58 -10.31
CA LYS A 76 -12.22 0.61 -9.99
C LYS A 76 -12.14 1.66 -11.09
N SER A 77 -13.14 2.53 -11.14
CA SER A 77 -13.19 3.72 -11.98
C SER A 77 -13.16 5.03 -11.16
N HIS A 78 -13.57 4.99 -9.90
CA HIS A 78 -13.38 6.10 -8.97
C HIS A 78 -11.92 6.23 -8.54
N PHE A 79 -11.49 7.44 -8.23
CA PHE A 79 -10.14 7.63 -7.69
C PHE A 79 -9.97 6.94 -6.34
N SER A 80 -10.89 7.15 -5.41
CA SER A 80 -10.91 6.39 -4.17
C SER A 80 -11.32 4.95 -4.38
N ALA A 81 -10.54 4.03 -3.82
CA ALA A 81 -10.85 2.60 -3.84
C ALA A 81 -12.03 2.22 -2.92
N VAL A 82 -12.43 3.11 -2.04
CA VAL A 82 -13.56 2.93 -1.10
C VAL A 82 -14.89 3.11 -1.83
N SER A 83 -14.98 4.06 -2.76
CA SER A 83 -16.23 4.57 -3.33
C SER A 83 -17.10 3.52 -4.02
N GLU A 84 -16.50 2.50 -4.64
CA GLU A 84 -17.25 1.42 -5.33
C GLU A 84 -17.56 0.21 -4.43
N GLY A 85 -17.12 0.24 -3.17
CA GLY A 85 -17.36 -0.83 -2.20
C GLY A 85 -16.67 -2.17 -2.49
N GLY A 86 -15.92 -2.28 -3.59
CA GLY A 86 -15.18 -3.48 -3.96
C GLY A 86 -14.08 -3.84 -2.96
N LEU A 87 -13.46 -2.82 -2.38
CA LEU A 87 -12.37 -2.96 -1.44
C LEU A 87 -12.74 -3.80 -0.21
N PHE A 88 -13.94 -3.57 0.35
CA PHE A 88 -14.41 -4.28 1.55
C PHE A 88 -15.00 -5.67 1.25
N ARG A 89 -15.19 -6.02 -0.02
CA ARG A 89 -15.55 -7.38 -0.47
C ARG A 89 -14.34 -8.24 -0.79
N ALA A 90 -13.16 -7.63 -0.93
CA ALA A 90 -11.91 -8.35 -1.10
C ALA A 90 -11.59 -9.18 0.16
N PRO A 91 -10.83 -10.27 0.05
CA PRO A 91 -10.35 -11.01 1.22
C PRO A 91 -9.66 -10.06 2.21
N GLU A 92 -10.03 -10.19 3.49
CA GLU A 92 -9.49 -9.38 4.59
C GLU A 92 -9.76 -7.87 4.50
N GLY A 93 -10.63 -7.41 3.61
CA GLY A 93 -11.03 -6.00 3.47
C GLY A 93 -11.75 -5.40 4.69
N GLN A 94 -12.08 -6.23 5.69
CA GLN A 94 -12.71 -5.78 6.95
C GLN A 94 -11.68 -5.47 8.06
N ARG A 95 -10.39 -5.66 7.83
CA ARG A 95 -9.35 -5.36 8.82
C ARG A 95 -9.32 -3.88 9.19
N VAL A 96 -8.91 -3.60 10.43
CA VAL A 96 -8.95 -2.23 11.00
C VAL A 96 -7.77 -1.39 10.54
N GLN A 97 -6.57 -2.00 10.44
CA GLN A 97 -5.32 -1.30 10.09
C GLN A 97 -5.00 -1.45 8.61
N TRP A 98 -4.88 -0.32 7.93
CA TRP A 98 -4.60 -0.23 6.50
C TRP A 98 -3.22 0.37 6.26
N ILE A 99 -2.30 -0.44 5.79
CA ILE A 99 -0.96 0.01 5.38
C ILE A 99 -1.05 0.31 3.88
N VAL A 100 -0.81 1.55 3.50
CA VAL A 100 -1.09 2.04 2.14
C VAL A 100 0.20 2.40 1.42
N ALA A 101 0.33 1.86 0.21
CA ALA A 101 1.40 2.15 -0.76
C ALA A 101 0.79 2.32 -2.16
N GLY A 102 1.51 2.90 -3.10
CA GLY A 102 1.10 2.97 -4.51
C GLY A 102 1.09 4.35 -5.14
N MET A 103 0.26 4.52 -6.19
CA MET A 103 0.25 5.68 -7.10
C MET A 103 -1.19 6.15 -7.37
N GLU A 104 -1.46 7.43 -7.62
CA GLU A 104 -0.63 8.61 -7.32
C GLU A 104 -0.97 9.14 -5.94
N SER A 105 0.05 9.58 -5.22
CA SER A 105 -0.10 10.02 -3.82
C SER A 105 -1.18 11.08 -3.63
N HIS A 106 -1.29 12.05 -4.56
CA HIS A 106 -2.20 13.19 -4.49
C HIS A 106 -3.57 12.93 -5.15
N VAL A 107 -3.78 11.75 -5.74
CA VAL A 107 -5.05 11.40 -6.40
C VAL A 107 -5.65 10.15 -5.73
N CYS A 108 -5.36 8.95 -6.25
CA CYS A 108 -5.99 7.72 -5.79
C CYS A 108 -5.60 7.34 -4.36
N VAL A 109 -4.32 7.47 -4.01
CA VAL A 109 -3.84 7.18 -2.65
C VAL A 109 -4.52 8.09 -1.63
N MET A 110 -4.40 9.40 -1.81
CA MET A 110 -4.95 10.37 -0.85
C MET A 110 -6.46 10.24 -0.67
N GLN A 111 -7.22 10.14 -1.76
CA GLN A 111 -8.69 10.02 -1.65
C GLN A 111 -9.08 8.71 -0.96
N THR A 112 -8.40 7.61 -1.26
CA THR A 112 -8.63 6.33 -0.57
C THR A 112 -8.32 6.43 0.92
N VAL A 113 -7.20 7.06 1.29
CA VAL A 113 -6.80 7.26 2.69
C VAL A 113 -7.82 8.10 3.46
N LEU A 114 -8.27 9.21 2.87
CA LEU A 114 -9.25 10.08 3.52
C LEU A 114 -10.58 9.35 3.76
N ASP A 115 -11.08 8.61 2.76
CA ASP A 115 -12.31 7.84 2.91
C ASP A 115 -12.17 6.68 3.95
N LEU A 116 -11.01 6.01 4.00
CA LEU A 116 -10.74 5.00 5.03
C LEU A 116 -10.76 5.60 6.44
N LEU A 117 -10.16 6.79 6.62
CA LEU A 117 -10.18 7.51 7.89
C LEU A 117 -11.59 7.92 8.30
N GLU A 118 -12.42 8.41 7.36
CA GLU A 118 -13.82 8.74 7.60
C GLU A 118 -14.64 7.53 8.06
N LEU A 119 -14.27 6.33 7.60
CA LEU A 119 -14.87 5.05 8.05
C LEU A 119 -14.26 4.53 9.36
N GLY A 120 -13.45 5.31 10.05
CA GLY A 120 -12.84 4.94 11.33
C GLY A 120 -11.74 3.90 11.23
N ARG A 121 -11.12 3.74 10.05
CA ARG A 121 -9.96 2.85 9.89
C ARG A 121 -8.69 3.52 10.39
N GLU A 122 -7.76 2.73 10.90
CA GLU A 122 -6.39 3.17 11.22
C GLU A 122 -5.54 3.08 9.96
N VAL A 123 -5.00 4.20 9.50
CA VAL A 123 -4.31 4.26 8.20
C VAL A 123 -2.85 4.69 8.38
N PHE A 124 -1.95 3.89 7.80
CA PHE A 124 -0.50 4.10 7.78
C PHE A 124 -0.05 4.22 6.31
N VAL A 125 0.52 5.35 5.93
CA VAL A 125 1.01 5.58 4.57
C VAL A 125 2.52 5.44 4.54
N VAL A 126 3.02 4.53 3.69
CA VAL A 126 4.47 4.28 3.59
C VAL A 126 5.10 5.29 2.64
N GLU A 127 5.87 6.21 3.20
CA GLU A 127 6.40 7.40 2.52
C GLU A 127 7.19 7.06 1.25
N GLU A 128 8.16 6.15 1.35
CA GLU A 128 9.01 5.76 0.22
C GLU A 128 8.29 4.88 -0.82
N ALA A 129 7.15 4.30 -0.46
CA ALA A 129 6.37 3.41 -1.33
C ALA A 129 5.17 4.11 -2.00
N VAL A 130 5.09 5.44 -1.95
CA VAL A 130 4.09 6.23 -2.68
C VAL A 130 4.76 7.27 -3.58
N ALA A 131 4.15 7.58 -4.72
CA ALA A 131 4.66 8.54 -5.69
C ALA A 131 3.58 9.40 -6.31
N SER A 132 3.99 10.55 -6.84
CA SER A 132 3.22 11.45 -7.71
C SER A 132 4.07 11.85 -8.91
N ARG A 133 3.46 12.48 -9.91
CA ARG A 133 4.20 13.03 -11.08
C ARG A 133 5.15 14.16 -10.69
N GLN A 134 4.86 14.87 -9.60
CA GLN A 134 5.66 15.97 -9.08
C GLN A 134 5.95 15.72 -7.59
N ALA A 135 7.19 15.93 -7.14
CA ALA A 135 7.58 15.82 -5.73
C ALA A 135 6.73 16.73 -4.82
N ARG A 136 6.36 17.93 -5.32
CA ARG A 136 5.51 18.87 -4.58
C ARG A 136 4.12 18.28 -4.30
N ASP A 137 3.51 17.60 -5.28
CA ASP A 137 2.18 17.00 -5.10
C ASP A 137 2.23 15.84 -4.10
N LYS A 138 3.29 15.02 -4.12
CA LYS A 138 3.53 13.99 -3.10
C LYS A 138 3.63 14.63 -1.71
N ALA A 139 4.45 15.67 -1.56
CA ALA A 139 4.65 16.34 -0.26
C ALA A 139 3.34 16.93 0.29
N LEU A 140 2.55 17.62 -0.54
CA LEU A 140 1.26 18.18 -0.15
C LEU A 140 0.24 17.09 0.22
N ALA A 141 0.21 15.97 -0.52
CA ALA A 141 -0.66 14.85 -0.24
C ALA A 141 -0.33 14.19 1.11
N LEU A 142 0.95 13.91 1.38
CA LEU A 142 1.41 13.33 2.65
C LEU A 142 1.07 14.24 3.83
N GLU A 143 1.31 15.54 3.70
CA GLU A 143 0.97 16.52 4.73
C GLU A 143 -0.55 16.57 4.99
N ARG A 144 -1.36 16.55 3.91
CA ARG A 144 -2.81 16.55 4.04
C ARG A 144 -3.31 15.26 4.72
N MET A 145 -2.83 14.10 4.31
CA MET A 145 -3.21 12.81 4.92
C MET A 145 -2.82 12.78 6.41
N ARG A 146 -1.62 13.26 6.77
CA ARG A 146 -1.18 13.37 8.16
C ARG A 146 -2.12 14.24 9.00
N ARG A 147 -2.53 15.41 8.50
CA ARG A 147 -3.45 16.30 9.22
C ARG A 147 -4.84 15.70 9.45
N HIS A 148 -5.25 14.76 8.60
CA HIS A 148 -6.53 14.07 8.75
C HIS A 148 -6.43 12.78 9.60
N GLY A 149 -5.25 12.45 10.13
CA GLY A 149 -5.07 11.36 11.07
C GLY A 149 -4.38 10.12 10.54
N ALA A 150 -3.86 10.14 9.30
CA ALA A 150 -2.99 9.07 8.83
C ALA A 150 -1.60 9.18 9.46
N ASP A 151 -1.03 8.05 9.88
CA ASP A 151 0.38 7.95 10.24
C ASP A 151 1.23 7.83 8.96
N ILE A 152 2.25 8.67 8.83
CA ILE A 152 3.25 8.56 7.76
C ILE A 152 4.46 7.82 8.31
N VAL A 153 4.72 6.66 7.74
CA VAL A 153 5.70 5.69 8.25
C VAL A 153 6.71 5.27 7.18
N SER A 154 7.85 4.73 7.59
CA SER A 154 8.77 4.07 6.67
C SER A 154 8.44 2.57 6.52
N ARG A 155 8.91 1.95 5.43
CA ARG A 155 8.77 0.51 5.22
C ARG A 155 9.39 -0.32 6.34
N GLU A 156 10.50 0.14 6.93
CA GLU A 156 11.14 -0.54 8.05
C GLU A 156 10.32 -0.44 9.34
N MET A 157 9.69 0.72 9.61
CA MET A 157 8.75 0.85 10.73
C MET A 157 7.65 -0.21 10.60
N VAL A 158 7.06 -0.38 9.42
CA VAL A 158 6.04 -1.41 9.14
C VAL A 158 6.58 -2.81 9.45
N ALA A 159 7.73 -3.16 8.88
CA ALA A 159 8.32 -4.49 9.07
C ALA A 159 8.63 -4.79 10.54
N PHE A 160 9.26 -3.87 11.25
CA PHE A 160 9.64 -4.10 12.65
C PHE A 160 8.44 -4.12 13.60
N GLU A 161 7.39 -3.36 13.32
CA GLU A 161 6.15 -3.44 14.10
C GLU A 161 5.41 -4.77 13.89
N TRP A 162 5.39 -5.32 12.67
CA TRP A 162 4.83 -6.64 12.41
C TRP A 162 5.67 -7.78 13.00
N LEU A 163 6.99 -7.65 13.03
CA LEU A 163 7.89 -8.68 13.57
C LEU A 163 7.93 -8.73 15.09
N VAL A 164 7.68 -7.63 15.76
CA VAL A 164 7.57 -7.46 17.23
C VAL A 164 8.81 -7.89 18.00
N HIS A 165 9.42 -9.04 17.69
CA HIS A 165 10.48 -9.65 18.49
C HIS A 165 11.64 -10.20 17.64
N ALA A 166 12.87 -9.81 17.99
CA ALA A 166 14.09 -10.17 17.24
C ALA A 166 14.49 -11.66 17.31
N GLY A 167 13.93 -12.43 18.23
CA GLY A 167 14.30 -13.84 18.45
C GLY A 167 13.57 -14.83 17.54
N THR A 168 12.60 -14.42 16.74
CA THR A 168 11.75 -15.30 15.95
C THR A 168 12.40 -15.77 14.64
N PRO A 169 12.02 -16.94 14.11
CA PRO A 169 12.44 -17.38 12.77
C PRO A 169 12.04 -16.40 11.67
N GLU A 170 10.85 -15.81 11.77
CA GLU A 170 10.30 -14.80 10.84
C GLU A 170 11.21 -13.58 10.80
N PHE A 171 11.59 -13.04 11.97
CA PHE A 171 12.54 -11.92 12.05
C PHE A 171 13.86 -12.25 11.36
N LYS A 172 14.46 -13.42 11.63
CA LYS A 172 15.72 -13.82 11.01
C LYS A 172 15.59 -13.98 9.49
N SER A 173 14.42 -14.43 9.01
CA SER A 173 14.12 -14.56 7.59
C SER A 173 14.00 -13.19 6.91
N VAL A 174 13.25 -12.27 7.50
CA VAL A 174 13.06 -10.92 6.97
C VAL A 174 14.37 -10.12 7.02
N LEU A 175 15.10 -10.18 8.13
CA LEU A 175 16.38 -9.47 8.26
C LEU A 175 17.38 -9.90 7.17
N ARG A 176 17.53 -11.21 6.92
CA ARG A 176 18.47 -11.74 5.92
C ARG A 176 18.03 -11.47 4.48
N GLY A 177 16.72 -11.52 4.23
CA GLY A 177 16.18 -11.42 2.88
C GLY A 177 15.90 -9.99 2.40
N PHE A 178 15.66 -9.03 3.32
CA PHE A 178 15.08 -7.74 2.96
C PHE A 178 15.73 -6.51 3.63
N ILE A 179 16.40 -6.64 4.77
CA ILE A 179 16.88 -5.47 5.53
C ILE A 179 18.42 -5.27 5.42
N ARG A 180 19.13 -6.21 4.78
CA ARG A 180 20.60 -6.10 4.56
C ARG A 180 20.92 -5.64 3.18
#